data_559fb7423ee17a37a422ac6e3ba2b3b0
#
_entry.id   559fb7423ee17a37a422ac6e3ba2b3b0
#
_cell.length_a   1.000
_cell.length_b   1.000
_cell.length_c   1.000
_cell.angle_alpha   90.00
_cell.angle_beta   90.00
_cell.angle_gamma   90.00
#
_symmetry.space_group_name_H-M   'P 1'
#
loop_
_entity.id
_entity.type
_entity.pdbx_description
1 polymer ?
#
loop_
_entity_poly.entity_id
_entity_poly.type
_entity_poly.pdbx_seq_one_letter_code
_entity_poly.pdbx_strand_id
1 'polypeptide(L)'
;MSENKQTVNVTVAGGYEPSVIKLKKGIPAEINFKRTNDQGCLDVVHSNELGFSEKLPINVTKTVQVPTDKSGEFGFSCGMDMFKGKVEVE
;
A
#
# COMPACT_ATOMS: atom_id res chain seq x y z
N MET A 1 -22.95 2.53 13.67
CA MET A 1 -22.57 2.19 12.77
C MET A 1 -21.38 1.64 12.78
N SER A 2 -21.17 0.83 12.54
CA SER A 2 -19.99 0.30 12.61
C SER A 2 -19.30 0.34 11.38
N GLU A 3 -18.21 0.88 11.34
CA GLU A 3 -17.45 0.85 10.20
C GLU A 3 -16.64 -0.35 10.22
N ASN A 4 -16.77 -1.18 9.30
CA ASN A 4 -15.97 -2.38 9.14
C ASN A 4 -14.90 -2.18 8.09
N LYS A 5 -14.20 -1.08 8.18
CA LYS A 5 -13.14 -0.78 7.22
C LYS A 5 -11.80 -0.73 7.93
N GLN A 6 -10.80 -1.33 7.31
CA GLN A 6 -9.43 -1.32 7.81
C GLN A 6 -8.65 -0.25 7.08
N THR A 7 -7.88 0.53 7.80
CA THR A 7 -7.05 1.57 7.21
C THR A 7 -5.63 1.42 7.73
N VAL A 8 -4.67 1.44 6.83
CA VAL A 8 -3.24 1.35 7.19
C VAL A 8 -2.54 2.53 6.59
N ASN A 9 -1.67 3.16 7.37
CA ASN A 9 -0.88 4.28 6.90
C ASN A 9 0.53 3.79 6.62
N VAL A 10 1.02 4.05 5.41
CA VAL A 10 2.36 3.66 4.99
C VAL A 10 3.15 4.92 4.69
N THR A 11 4.28 5.06 5.34
CA THR A 11 5.20 6.15 5.08
C THR A 11 6.19 5.73 4.01
N VAL A 12 6.33 6.56 2.98
CA VAL A 12 7.22 6.30 1.86
C VAL A 12 8.37 7.30 1.95
N ALA A 13 9.50 6.84 2.47
CA ALA A 13 10.65 7.70 2.71
C ALA A 13 11.91 6.87 2.57
N GLY A 14 12.32 6.61 1.34
CA GLY A 14 13.44 5.72 1.08
C GLY A 14 13.09 4.25 1.25
N GLY A 15 11.80 3.93 1.26
CA GLY A 15 11.28 2.58 1.43
C GLY A 15 9.85 2.66 1.92
N TYR A 16 9.24 1.51 2.17
CA TYR A 16 7.87 1.46 2.69
C TYR A 16 7.91 1.09 4.16
N GLU A 17 7.18 1.83 4.98
CA GLU A 17 7.13 1.56 6.40
C GLU A 17 5.69 1.69 6.91
N PRO A 18 5.05 0.61 7.34
CA PRO A 18 5.61 -0.74 7.41
C PRO A 18 5.70 -1.37 6.02
N SER A 19 6.66 -2.28 5.85
CA SER A 19 6.81 -2.98 4.58
C SER A 19 5.91 -4.21 4.50
N VAL A 20 5.36 -4.65 5.62
CA VAL A 20 4.41 -5.76 5.67
C VAL A 20 3.13 -5.24 6.31
N ILE A 21 2.02 -5.41 5.60
CA ILE A 21 0.72 -4.94 6.04
C ILE A 21 -0.17 -6.15 6.24
N LYS A 22 -0.79 -6.28 7.40
CA LYS A 22 -1.69 -7.40 7.68
C LYS A 22 -3.12 -6.91 7.70
N LEU A 23 -3.97 -7.56 6.94
CA LEU A 23 -5.37 -7.22 6.82
C LEU A 23 -6.23 -8.43 7.09
N LYS A 24 -7.47 -8.21 7.44
CA LYS A 24 -8.43 -9.28 7.64
C LYS A 24 -9.28 -9.50 6.40
N LYS A 25 -9.46 -10.74 6.04
CA LYS A 25 -10.27 -11.13 4.91
C LYS A 25 -11.73 -10.74 5.16
N GLY A 26 -12.38 -10.24 4.15
CA GLY A 26 -13.81 -9.90 4.22
C GLY A 26 -14.11 -8.51 4.75
N ILE A 27 -13.11 -7.78 5.19
CA ILE A 27 -13.31 -6.40 5.66
C ILE A 27 -12.65 -5.46 4.69
N PRO A 28 -13.38 -4.52 4.10
CA PRO A 28 -12.78 -3.60 3.13
C PRO A 28 -11.57 -2.88 3.72
N ALA A 29 -10.56 -2.69 2.93
CA ALA A 29 -9.30 -2.11 3.40
C ALA A 29 -8.84 -1.02 2.47
N GLU A 30 -8.15 -0.04 3.05
CA GLU A 30 -7.48 0.97 2.25
C GLU A 30 -6.13 1.26 2.86
N ILE A 31 -5.19 1.64 2.03
CA ILE A 31 -3.84 1.98 2.42
C ILE A 31 -3.59 3.43 2.05
N ASN A 32 -3.14 4.21 3.01
CA ASN A 32 -2.77 5.59 2.77
C ASN A 32 -1.26 5.66 2.63
N PHE A 33 -0.79 5.98 1.43
CA PHE A 33 0.62 6.15 1.17
C PHE A 33 0.98 7.63 1.23
N LYS A 34 1.96 7.96 2.04
CA LYS A 34 2.44 9.34 2.13
C LYS A 34 3.95 9.36 1.91
N ARG A 35 4.37 9.99 0.83
CA ARG A 35 5.77 10.14 0.51
C ARG A 35 6.28 11.41 1.16
N THR A 36 7.29 11.29 2.01
CA THR A 36 7.77 12.42 2.80
C THR A 36 9.06 13.03 2.28
N ASN A 37 9.75 12.35 1.35
CA ASN A 37 10.95 12.90 0.73
C ASN A 37 11.10 12.28 -0.66
N ASP A 38 12.12 12.73 -1.40
CA ASP A 38 12.33 12.27 -2.76
C ASP A 38 13.46 11.25 -2.90
N GLN A 39 13.78 10.56 -1.82
CA GLN A 39 14.80 9.54 -1.87
C GLN A 39 14.30 8.31 -2.59
N GLY A 40 15.15 7.76 -3.44
CA GLY A 40 14.83 6.54 -4.16
C GLY A 40 13.84 6.77 -5.29
N CYS A 41 13.36 5.67 -5.87
CA CYS A 41 12.43 5.71 -6.98
C CYS A 41 10.99 5.48 -6.51
N LEU A 42 10.59 6.15 -5.46
CA LEU A 42 9.31 5.90 -4.79
C LEU A 42 8.19 6.82 -5.24
N ASP A 43 8.31 7.41 -6.43
CA ASP A 43 7.29 8.28 -6.97
C ASP A 43 6.05 7.54 -7.48
N VAL A 44 6.12 6.22 -7.59
CA VAL A 44 4.98 5.40 -8.02
C VAL A 44 4.94 4.16 -7.14
N VAL A 45 3.75 3.76 -6.70
CA VAL A 45 3.55 2.47 -6.07
C VAL A 45 2.57 1.68 -6.94
N HIS A 46 2.87 0.42 -7.19
CA HIS A 46 1.99 -0.42 -7.99
C HIS A 46 1.96 -1.85 -7.46
N SER A 47 0.89 -2.55 -7.78
CA SER A 47 0.76 -3.95 -7.47
C SER A 47 -0.04 -4.62 -8.57
N ASN A 48 0.58 -5.57 -9.26
CA ASN A 48 -0.12 -6.35 -10.26
C ASN A 48 -1.13 -7.29 -9.61
N GLU A 49 -0.80 -7.79 -8.44
CA GLU A 49 -1.68 -8.73 -7.75
C GLU A 49 -2.90 -8.04 -7.16
N LEU A 50 -2.75 -6.82 -6.70
CA LEU A 50 -3.86 -6.07 -6.13
C LEU A 50 -4.52 -5.14 -7.15
N GLY A 51 -3.89 -4.99 -8.31
CA GLY A 51 -4.50 -4.27 -9.42
C GLY A 51 -4.48 -2.75 -9.29
N PHE A 52 -3.47 -2.18 -8.64
CA PHE A 52 -3.43 -0.72 -8.53
C PHE A 52 -2.08 -0.16 -8.96
N SER A 53 -2.10 1.10 -9.33
CA SER A 53 -0.91 1.86 -9.65
C SER A 53 -1.21 3.33 -9.36
N GLU A 54 -0.40 3.94 -8.49
CA GLU A 54 -0.63 5.32 -8.08
C GLU A 54 0.66 6.09 -8.08
N LYS A 55 0.58 7.37 -8.45
CA LYS A 55 1.71 8.26 -8.32
C LYS A 55 1.69 8.87 -6.94
N LEU A 56 2.87 9.03 -6.37
CA LEU A 56 3.01 9.53 -5.01
C LEU A 56 3.77 10.85 -5.01
N PRO A 57 3.07 11.99 -5.15
CA PRO A 57 3.72 13.28 -5.00
C PRO A 57 4.19 13.46 -3.55
N ILE A 58 5.26 14.22 -3.36
CA ILE A 58 5.80 14.46 -2.03
C ILE A 58 4.77 15.20 -1.17
N ASN A 59 4.62 14.75 0.06
CA ASN A 59 3.73 15.38 1.05
C ASN A 59 2.25 15.34 0.67
N VAL A 60 1.86 14.43 -0.23
CA VAL A 60 0.46 14.22 -0.58
C VAL A 60 0.11 12.79 -0.26
N THR A 61 -0.93 12.60 0.53
CA THR A 61 -1.39 11.26 0.87
C THR A 61 -2.28 10.73 -0.24
N LYS A 62 -1.97 9.51 -0.69
CA LYS A 62 -2.78 8.82 -1.68
C LYS A 62 -3.39 7.58 -1.04
N THR A 63 -4.68 7.41 -1.21
CA THR A 63 -5.41 6.29 -0.65
C THR A 63 -5.71 5.28 -1.73
N VAL A 64 -5.38 4.02 -1.47
CA VAL A 64 -5.59 2.93 -2.40
C VAL A 64 -6.53 1.92 -1.76
N GLN A 65 -7.56 1.51 -2.48
CA GLN A 65 -8.47 0.47 -2.02
C GLN A 65 -7.85 -0.90 -2.28
N VAL A 66 -7.90 -1.76 -1.28
CA VAL A 66 -7.31 -3.10 -1.37
C VAL A 66 -8.42 -4.12 -1.26
N PRO A 67 -8.56 -5.02 -2.24
CA PRO A 67 -9.55 -6.09 -2.13
C PRO A 67 -9.12 -7.09 -1.06
N THR A 68 -10.06 -7.54 -0.25
CA THR A 68 -9.80 -8.50 0.81
C THR A 68 -10.72 -9.71 0.69
N ASP A 69 -11.20 -10.00 -0.52
CA ASP A 69 -12.09 -11.13 -0.75
C ASP A 69 -11.33 -12.45 -0.84
N LYS A 70 -10.02 -12.41 -0.91
CA LYS A 70 -9.20 -13.62 -0.95
C LYS A 70 -8.08 -13.49 0.06
N SER A 71 -7.78 -14.55 0.77
CA SER A 71 -6.63 -14.58 1.65
C SER A 71 -5.37 -14.87 0.85
N GLY A 72 -4.23 -14.46 1.37
CA GLY A 72 -2.95 -14.69 0.73
C GLY A 72 -2.01 -13.54 0.92
N GLU A 73 -0.88 -13.59 0.21
CA GLU A 73 0.12 -12.54 0.24
C GLU A 73 0.15 -11.87 -1.12
N PHE A 74 0.15 -10.55 -1.09
CA PHE A 74 0.14 -9.77 -2.32
C PHE A 74 1.23 -8.72 -2.23
N GLY A 75 2.08 -8.63 -3.24
CA GLY A 75 3.20 -7.71 -3.24
C GLY A 75 2.87 -6.37 -3.88
N PHE A 76 3.52 -5.33 -3.40
CA PHE A 76 3.51 -4.04 -4.09
C PHE A 76 4.94 -3.53 -4.16
N SER A 77 5.21 -2.66 -5.11
CA SER A 77 6.57 -2.17 -5.31
C SER A 77 6.56 -0.80 -5.93
N CYS A 78 7.73 -0.17 -5.96
CA CYS A 78 7.87 1.11 -6.65
C CYS A 78 7.93 0.88 -8.16
N GLY A 79 7.87 1.94 -8.94
CA GLY A 79 7.83 1.83 -10.38
C GLY A 79 9.01 1.11 -11.00
N MET A 80 10.17 1.11 -10.32
CA MET A 80 11.36 0.42 -10.81
C MET A 80 11.65 -0.87 -10.07
N ASP A 81 10.71 -1.29 -9.19
CA ASP A 81 10.84 -2.52 -8.41
C ASP A 81 12.08 -2.58 -7.52
N MET A 82 12.60 -1.44 -7.13
CA MET A 82 13.76 -1.41 -6.24
C MET A 82 13.37 -1.51 -4.77
N PHE A 83 12.15 -1.09 -4.44
CA PHE A 83 11.63 -1.19 -3.07
C PHE A 83 10.31 -1.96 -3.13
N LYS A 84 10.13 -2.87 -2.22
CA LYS A 84 8.96 -3.75 -2.23
C LYS A 84 8.34 -3.84 -0.87
N GLY A 85 7.03 -4.04 -0.86
CA GLY A 85 6.29 -4.32 0.36
C GLY A 85 5.32 -5.46 0.10
N LYS A 86 4.60 -5.84 1.14
CA LYS A 86 3.73 -7.00 1.07
C LYS A 86 2.46 -6.75 1.88
N VAL A 87 1.34 -7.20 1.35
CA VAL A 87 0.06 -7.20 2.04
C VAL A 87 -0.33 -8.65 2.31
N GLU A 88 -0.59 -8.97 3.58
CA GLU A 88 -1.05 -10.30 3.96
C GLU A 88 -2.51 -10.21 4.37
N VAL A 89 -3.37 -10.95 3.70
CA VAL A 89 -4.81 -11.01 4.00
C VAL A 89 -5.09 -12.38 4.62
N GLU A 90 -5.59 -12.36 5.84
CA GLU A 90 -5.85 -13.62 6.56
C GLU A 90 -7.26 -13.73 7.06
#